data_dbd85659cf42e4c7e2597b89dce935c2
#
_entry.id   dbd85659cf42e4c7e2597b89dce935c2
#
_cell.length_a   1.000
_cell.length_b   1.000
_cell.length_c   1.000
_cell.angle_alpha   90.00
_cell.angle_beta   90.00
_cell.angle_gamma   90.00
#
_symmetry.space_group_name_H-M   'P 1'
#
loop_
_entity.id
_entity.type
_entity.pdbx_description
1 polymer ?
#
loop_
_entity_poly.entity_id
_entity_poly.type
_entity_poly.pdbx_seq_one_letter_code
_entity_poly.pdbx_strand_id
1 'polypeptide(L)'
;DLGKKLLQAARAGQLDEVRELLKAGADVNAKDFKGLTPLHLAAAHGHLEIVEVLLKAGADVNAKDVYGWTPLHWAAASGHLEIVEVLLKAGADVNAKDWLGITPLHLAASHGHLEIVEVLLKAGADVNAQDKSGKTPADLAARAGHQDIAEVLQKAA
;
A
#
# COMPACT_ATOMS: atom_id res chain seq x y z
N ASP A 1 21.27 15.06 -6.17
CA ASP A 1 21.13 13.74 -5.60
C ASP A 1 20.10 12.93 -6.39
N LEU A 2 20.54 11.80 -6.93
CA LEU A 2 19.69 10.93 -7.75
C LEU A 2 18.50 10.37 -6.95
N GLY A 3 18.72 10.02 -5.69
CA GLY A 3 17.66 9.50 -4.83
C GLY A 3 16.51 10.47 -4.64
N LYS A 4 16.82 11.73 -4.38
CA LYS A 4 15.78 12.76 -4.24
C LYS A 4 15.00 12.97 -5.53
N LYS A 5 15.70 12.94 -6.65
CA LYS A 5 15.06 13.09 -7.97
C LYS A 5 14.14 11.93 -8.26
N LEU A 6 14.57 10.71 -7.91
CA LEU A 6 13.74 9.51 -8.09
C LEU A 6 12.47 9.58 -7.25
N LEU A 7 12.58 10.00 -5.99
CA LEU A 7 11.43 10.18 -5.13
C LEU A 7 10.43 11.17 -5.72
N GLN A 8 10.91 12.31 -6.21
CA GLN A 8 10.05 13.32 -6.83
C GLN A 8 9.38 12.82 -8.11
N ALA A 9 10.13 12.14 -8.97
CA ALA A 9 9.62 11.61 -10.23
C ALA A 9 8.55 10.53 -9.97
N ALA A 10 8.78 9.67 -8.98
CA ALA A 10 7.82 8.63 -8.61
C ALA A 10 6.53 9.24 -8.06
N ARG A 11 6.65 10.26 -7.23
CA ARG A 11 5.49 10.98 -6.69
C ARG A 11 4.67 11.66 -7.79
N ALA A 12 5.37 12.31 -8.71
CA ALA A 12 4.75 13.13 -9.76
C ALA A 12 4.22 12.31 -10.94
N GLY A 13 4.52 11.02 -11.00
CA GLY A 13 4.05 10.19 -12.10
C GLY A 13 4.84 10.34 -13.39
N GLN A 14 6.11 10.71 -13.28
CA GLN A 14 6.99 10.95 -14.43
C GLN A 14 7.73 9.67 -14.81
N LEU A 15 7.07 8.80 -15.56
CA LEU A 15 7.59 7.47 -15.90
C LEU A 15 8.94 7.50 -16.60
N ASP A 16 9.10 8.34 -17.63
CA ASP A 16 10.34 8.42 -18.38
C ASP A 16 11.50 8.88 -17.50
N GLU A 17 11.25 9.85 -16.64
CA GLU A 17 12.24 10.36 -15.69
C GLU A 17 12.65 9.25 -14.70
N VAL A 18 11.69 8.45 -14.20
CA VAL A 18 11.98 7.32 -13.33
C VAL A 18 12.93 6.35 -14.03
N ARG A 19 12.63 6.01 -15.29
CA ARG A 19 13.48 5.09 -16.06
C ARG A 19 14.89 5.64 -16.25
N GLU A 20 15.01 6.93 -16.61
CA GLU A 20 16.31 7.55 -16.81
C GLU A 20 17.14 7.61 -15.52
N LEU A 21 16.50 7.93 -14.42
CA LEU A 21 17.18 7.99 -13.12
C LEU A 21 17.66 6.62 -12.67
N LEU A 22 16.88 5.58 -12.88
CA LEU A 22 17.29 4.21 -12.56
C LEU A 22 18.48 3.79 -13.43
N LYS A 23 18.49 4.14 -14.72
CA LYS A 23 19.63 3.88 -15.61
C LYS A 23 20.87 4.62 -15.14
N ALA A 24 20.71 5.79 -14.57
CA ALA A 24 21.81 6.59 -14.06
C ALA A 24 22.35 6.10 -12.72
N GLY A 25 21.74 5.05 -12.16
CA GLY A 25 22.21 4.44 -10.91
C GLY A 25 21.53 4.96 -9.65
N ALA A 26 20.36 5.59 -9.76
CA ALA A 26 19.62 5.99 -8.58
C ALA A 26 19.27 4.77 -7.73
N ASP A 27 19.34 4.92 -6.41
CA ASP A 27 18.94 3.86 -5.48
C ASP A 27 17.42 3.71 -5.52
N VAL A 28 16.94 2.56 -6.00
CA VAL A 28 15.50 2.27 -6.10
C VAL A 28 14.82 2.33 -4.74
N ASN A 29 15.57 2.09 -3.65
CA ASN A 29 15.07 2.10 -2.30
C ASN A 29 15.46 3.36 -1.51
N ALA A 30 15.72 4.47 -2.22
CA ALA A 30 16.01 5.75 -1.58
C ALA A 30 14.85 6.14 -0.65
N LYS A 31 15.16 6.79 0.47
CA LYS A 31 14.15 7.19 1.45
C LYS A 31 14.19 8.69 1.67
N ASP A 32 13.01 9.29 1.83
CA ASP A 32 12.93 10.68 2.27
C ASP A 32 12.96 10.76 3.80
N PHE A 33 12.76 11.96 4.35
CA PHE A 33 12.81 12.16 5.81
C PHE A 33 11.66 11.46 6.56
N LYS A 34 10.58 11.06 5.86
CA LYS A 34 9.49 10.28 6.44
C LYS A 34 9.64 8.78 6.20
N GLY A 35 10.78 8.36 5.65
CA GLY A 35 11.03 6.95 5.34
C GLY A 35 10.29 6.46 4.11
N LEU A 36 9.69 7.35 3.33
CA LEU A 36 8.98 6.97 2.11
C LEU A 36 9.98 6.65 1.00
N THR A 37 9.76 5.52 0.33
CA THR A 37 10.54 5.11 -0.83
C THR A 37 9.81 5.51 -2.10
N PRO A 38 10.47 5.45 -3.27
CA PRO A 38 9.77 5.68 -4.54
C PRO A 38 8.53 4.79 -4.69
N LEU A 39 8.61 3.53 -4.22
CA LEU A 39 7.48 2.60 -4.32
C LEU A 39 6.30 3.06 -3.45
N HIS A 40 6.54 3.54 -2.23
CA HIS A 40 5.48 4.12 -1.41
C HIS A 40 4.77 5.25 -2.15
N LEU A 41 5.55 6.16 -2.73
CA LEU A 41 5.01 7.36 -3.39
C LEU A 41 4.22 7.02 -4.64
N ALA A 42 4.75 6.12 -5.46
CA ALA A 42 4.04 5.69 -6.68
C ALA A 42 2.74 4.95 -6.31
N ALA A 43 2.77 4.12 -5.29
CA ALA A 43 1.58 3.38 -4.83
C ALA A 43 0.53 4.32 -4.25
N ALA A 44 0.95 5.30 -3.44
CA ALA A 44 0.03 6.25 -2.82
C ALA A 44 -0.68 7.13 -3.85
N HIS A 45 0.02 7.49 -4.91
CA HIS A 45 -0.50 8.42 -5.93
C HIS A 45 -1.08 7.74 -7.17
N GLY A 46 -1.14 6.41 -7.20
CA GLY A 46 -1.81 5.69 -8.27
C GLY A 46 -1.03 5.55 -9.57
N HIS A 47 0.28 5.54 -9.52
CA HIS A 47 1.13 5.43 -10.70
C HIS A 47 1.53 3.98 -10.97
N LEU A 48 0.61 3.21 -11.57
CA LEU A 48 0.76 1.77 -11.78
C LEU A 48 2.04 1.40 -12.54
N GLU A 49 2.29 2.04 -13.68
CA GLU A 49 3.46 1.69 -14.50
C GLU A 49 4.78 1.95 -13.77
N ILE A 50 4.82 3.01 -12.97
CA ILE A 50 6.00 3.31 -12.15
C ILE A 50 6.18 2.25 -11.08
N VAL A 51 5.09 1.81 -10.43
CA VAL A 51 5.14 0.71 -9.46
C VAL A 51 5.79 -0.52 -10.11
N GLU A 52 5.34 -0.87 -11.31
CA GLU A 52 5.88 -2.03 -12.02
C GLU A 52 7.35 -1.89 -12.36
N VAL A 53 7.77 -0.72 -12.82
CA VAL A 53 9.18 -0.43 -13.15
C VAL A 53 10.05 -0.51 -11.88
N LEU A 54 9.58 0.07 -10.79
CA LEU A 54 10.33 0.05 -9.52
C LEU A 54 10.47 -1.38 -8.98
N LEU A 55 9.43 -2.19 -9.05
CA LEU A 55 9.50 -3.59 -8.62
C LEU A 55 10.50 -4.38 -9.46
N LYS A 56 10.51 -4.18 -10.77
CA LYS A 56 11.50 -4.82 -11.66
C LYS A 56 12.92 -4.40 -11.34
N ALA A 57 13.10 -3.18 -10.86
CA ALA A 57 14.41 -2.66 -10.48
C ALA A 57 14.85 -3.07 -9.08
N GLY A 58 14.06 -3.89 -8.39
CA GLY A 58 14.43 -4.43 -7.08
C GLY A 58 13.92 -3.64 -5.89
N ALA A 59 12.85 -2.86 -6.06
CA ALA A 59 12.25 -2.14 -4.95
C ALA A 59 11.81 -3.11 -3.85
N ASP A 60 12.03 -2.74 -2.60
CA ASP A 60 11.57 -3.51 -1.44
C ASP A 60 10.06 -3.34 -1.30
N VAL A 61 9.29 -4.39 -1.62
CA VAL A 61 7.83 -4.34 -1.63
C VAL A 61 7.26 -4.14 -0.22
N ASN A 62 8.02 -4.52 0.81
CA ASN A 62 7.57 -4.45 2.21
C ASN A 62 8.29 -3.36 3.03
N ALA A 63 8.88 -2.37 2.37
CA ALA A 63 9.54 -1.27 3.07
C ALA A 63 8.53 -0.52 3.93
N LYS A 64 8.94 -0.16 5.15
CA LYS A 64 8.08 0.58 6.09
C LYS A 64 8.56 2.02 6.23
N ASP A 65 7.62 2.95 6.19
CA ASP A 65 7.90 4.36 6.46
C ASP A 65 7.89 4.63 7.97
N VAL A 66 7.94 5.90 8.37
CA VAL A 66 8.00 6.29 9.79
C VAL A 66 6.74 5.90 10.58
N TYR A 67 5.62 5.66 9.90
CA TYR A 67 4.38 5.20 10.54
C TYR A 67 4.26 3.68 10.57
N GLY A 68 5.23 2.98 9.99
CA GLY A 68 5.16 1.55 9.80
C GLY A 68 4.32 1.14 8.60
N TRP A 69 4.00 2.08 7.71
CA TRP A 69 3.21 1.80 6.51
C TRP A 69 4.07 1.25 5.40
N THR A 70 3.56 0.21 4.74
CA THR A 70 4.15 -0.37 3.54
C THR A 70 3.49 0.26 2.30
N PRO A 71 4.05 0.04 1.11
CA PRO A 71 3.34 0.45 -0.12
C PRO A 71 1.91 -0.10 -0.21
N LEU A 72 1.68 -1.33 0.27
CA LEU A 72 0.34 -1.93 0.26
C LEU A 72 -0.64 -1.14 1.15
N HIS A 73 -0.21 -0.66 2.31
CA HIS A 73 -1.04 0.21 3.15
C HIS A 73 -1.49 1.44 2.34
N TRP A 74 -0.55 2.10 1.67
CA TRP A 74 -0.84 3.31 0.90
C TRP A 74 -1.80 3.05 -0.25
N ALA A 75 -1.56 1.98 -1.02
CA ALA A 75 -2.44 1.63 -2.13
C ALA A 75 -3.85 1.28 -1.66
N ALA A 76 -3.96 0.53 -0.57
CA ALA A 76 -5.26 0.13 -0.01
C ALA A 76 -6.04 1.33 0.53
N ALA A 77 -5.35 2.24 1.24
CA ALA A 77 -5.99 3.45 1.78
C ALA A 77 -6.45 4.39 0.66
N SER A 78 -5.67 4.49 -0.41
CA SER A 78 -5.94 5.41 -1.52
C SER A 78 -6.89 4.85 -2.58
N GLY A 79 -7.23 3.57 -2.51
CA GLY A 79 -8.20 2.99 -3.43
C GLY A 79 -7.65 2.58 -4.79
N HIS A 80 -6.38 2.23 -4.87
CA HIS A 80 -5.74 1.85 -6.14
C HIS A 80 -5.72 0.33 -6.29
N LEU A 81 -6.80 -0.23 -6.80
CA LEU A 81 -7.01 -1.67 -6.90
C LEU A 81 -5.90 -2.40 -7.67
N GLU A 82 -5.58 -1.94 -8.87
CA GLU A 82 -4.59 -2.61 -9.71
C GLU A 82 -3.20 -2.61 -9.06
N ILE A 83 -2.86 -1.54 -8.35
CA ILE A 83 -1.58 -1.47 -7.63
C ILE A 83 -1.58 -2.46 -6.47
N VAL A 84 -2.69 -2.58 -5.74
CA VAL A 84 -2.83 -3.60 -4.68
C VAL A 84 -2.54 -4.98 -5.25
N GLU A 85 -3.15 -5.31 -6.39
CA GLU A 85 -2.95 -6.62 -7.04
C GLU A 85 -1.49 -6.85 -7.44
N VAL A 86 -0.86 -5.85 -8.03
CA VAL A 86 0.55 -5.94 -8.44
C VAL A 86 1.47 -6.12 -7.23
N LEU A 87 1.23 -5.36 -6.16
CA LEU A 87 2.04 -5.47 -4.94
C LEU A 87 1.91 -6.85 -4.30
N LEU A 88 0.70 -7.40 -4.24
CA LEU A 88 0.47 -8.74 -3.70
C LEU A 88 1.20 -9.80 -4.53
N LYS A 89 1.16 -9.68 -5.85
CA LYS A 89 1.90 -10.58 -6.75
C LYS A 89 3.41 -10.51 -6.52
N ALA A 90 3.89 -9.34 -6.15
CA ALA A 90 5.33 -9.12 -5.90
C ALA A 90 5.76 -9.54 -4.50
N GLY A 91 4.85 -10.10 -3.70
CA GLY A 91 5.19 -10.60 -2.37
C GLY A 91 4.91 -9.64 -1.22
N ALA A 92 4.03 -8.66 -1.42
CA ALA A 92 3.62 -7.78 -0.32
C ALA A 92 2.98 -8.60 0.80
N ASP A 93 3.33 -8.28 2.04
CA ASP A 93 2.73 -8.91 3.21
C ASP A 93 1.30 -8.37 3.39
N VAL A 94 0.31 -9.22 3.10
CA VAL A 94 -1.10 -8.83 3.17
C VAL A 94 -1.52 -8.44 4.59
N ASN A 95 -0.85 -8.98 5.60
CA ASN A 95 -1.15 -8.75 7.00
C ASN A 95 -0.15 -7.84 7.71
N ALA A 96 0.59 -7.03 6.96
CA ALA A 96 1.54 -6.10 7.55
C ALA A 96 0.82 -5.14 8.49
N LYS A 97 1.40 -4.92 9.67
CA LYS A 97 0.84 -4.01 10.68
C LYS A 97 1.69 -2.76 10.77
N ASP A 98 1.04 -1.61 10.82
CA ASP A 98 1.74 -0.37 11.13
C ASP A 98 1.99 -0.28 12.65
N TRP A 99 2.54 0.83 13.12
CA TRP A 99 2.86 0.98 14.54
C TRP A 99 1.63 1.03 15.45
N LEU A 100 0.43 1.21 14.88
CA LEU A 100 -0.85 1.19 15.61
C LEU A 100 -1.60 -0.14 15.42
N GLY A 101 -0.96 -1.13 14.81
CA GLY A 101 -1.57 -2.43 14.56
C GLY A 101 -2.54 -2.44 13.37
N ILE A 102 -2.51 -1.39 12.55
CA ILE A 102 -3.43 -1.26 11.41
C ILE A 102 -2.88 -2.03 10.22
N THR A 103 -3.75 -2.83 9.58
CA THR A 103 -3.41 -3.62 8.40
C THR A 103 -3.98 -2.95 7.14
N PRO A 104 -3.54 -3.36 5.95
CA PRO A 104 -4.17 -2.89 4.71
C PRO A 104 -5.68 -3.15 4.68
N LEU A 105 -6.14 -4.26 5.26
CA LEU A 105 -7.58 -4.56 5.30
C LEU A 105 -8.36 -3.55 6.14
N HIS A 106 -7.81 -3.12 7.28
CA HIS A 106 -8.40 -2.05 8.08
C HIS A 106 -8.61 -0.79 7.23
N LEU A 107 -7.57 -0.43 6.46
CA LEU A 107 -7.59 0.81 5.67
C LEU A 107 -8.60 0.74 4.51
N ALA A 108 -8.59 -0.37 3.78
CA ALA A 108 -9.55 -0.56 2.68
C ALA A 108 -10.99 -0.53 3.21
N ALA A 109 -11.22 -1.15 4.36
CA ALA A 109 -12.54 -1.21 4.98
C ALA A 109 -13.02 0.17 5.45
N SER A 110 -12.14 0.91 6.13
CA SER A 110 -12.51 2.23 6.68
C SER A 110 -12.71 3.28 5.59
N HIS A 111 -12.05 3.13 4.45
CA HIS A 111 -12.17 4.07 3.33
C HIS A 111 -13.23 3.66 2.29
N GLY A 112 -13.91 2.53 2.49
CA GLY A 112 -15.01 2.13 1.62
C GLY A 112 -14.59 1.50 0.29
N HIS A 113 -13.46 0.85 0.24
CA HIS A 113 -12.93 0.22 -0.98
C HIS A 113 -13.29 -1.27 -1.02
N LEU A 114 -14.52 -1.59 -1.39
CA LEU A 114 -15.04 -2.96 -1.37
C LEU A 114 -14.21 -3.94 -2.21
N GLU A 115 -13.88 -3.57 -3.45
CA GLU A 115 -13.13 -4.48 -4.33
C GLU A 115 -11.74 -4.79 -3.77
N ILE A 116 -11.11 -3.81 -3.15
CA ILE A 116 -9.81 -4.02 -2.49
C ILE A 116 -9.97 -4.94 -1.29
N VAL A 117 -11.03 -4.75 -0.49
CA VAL A 117 -11.33 -5.66 0.62
C VAL A 117 -11.41 -7.09 0.11
N GLU A 118 -12.15 -7.33 -0.97
CA GLU A 118 -12.31 -8.67 -1.55
C GLU A 118 -10.98 -9.26 -2.03
N VAL A 119 -10.16 -8.45 -2.69
CA VAL A 119 -8.83 -8.89 -3.16
C VAL A 119 -7.92 -9.25 -1.99
N LEU A 120 -7.93 -8.43 -0.94
CA LEU A 120 -7.12 -8.68 0.27
C LEU A 120 -7.57 -9.97 0.97
N LEU A 121 -8.88 -10.21 1.07
CA LEU A 121 -9.40 -11.45 1.65
C LEU A 121 -8.95 -12.66 0.86
N LYS A 122 -9.00 -12.61 -0.46
CA LYS A 122 -8.52 -13.69 -1.34
C LYS A 122 -7.04 -13.96 -1.14
N ALA A 123 -6.28 -12.93 -0.82
CA ALA A 123 -4.84 -13.04 -0.59
C ALA A 123 -4.50 -13.50 0.83
N GLY A 124 -5.48 -13.76 1.67
CA GLY A 124 -5.26 -14.28 3.00
C GLY A 124 -5.25 -13.24 4.12
N ALA A 125 -5.86 -12.07 3.90
CA ALA A 125 -5.95 -11.05 4.95
C ALA A 125 -6.71 -11.60 6.16
N ASP A 126 -6.22 -11.28 7.35
CA ASP A 126 -6.83 -11.70 8.62
C ASP A 126 -8.01 -10.78 8.94
N VAL A 127 -9.24 -11.30 8.81
CA VAL A 127 -10.46 -10.52 9.09
C VAL A 127 -10.59 -10.17 10.57
N ASN A 128 -9.92 -10.91 11.45
CA ASN A 128 -10.01 -10.74 12.89
C ASN A 128 -8.84 -9.95 13.47
N ALA A 129 -8.00 -9.36 12.60
CA ALA A 129 -6.89 -8.54 13.06
C ALA A 129 -7.41 -7.35 13.85
N GLN A 130 -6.83 -7.11 15.03
CA GLN A 130 -7.21 -5.99 15.88
C GLN A 130 -6.08 -4.97 15.90
N ASP A 131 -6.43 -3.70 15.78
CA ASP A 131 -5.47 -2.63 15.99
C ASP A 131 -5.23 -2.47 17.50
N LYS A 132 -4.38 -1.53 17.89
CA LYS A 132 -4.06 -1.32 19.31
C LYS A 132 -5.25 -0.87 20.15
N SER A 133 -6.32 -0.39 19.51
CA SER A 133 -7.59 -0.05 20.19
C SER A 133 -8.55 -1.23 20.23
N GLY A 134 -8.14 -2.41 19.74
CA GLY A 134 -8.97 -3.60 19.69
C GLY A 134 -9.97 -3.63 18.54
N LYS A 135 -9.83 -2.74 17.56
CA LYS A 135 -10.78 -2.65 16.46
C LYS A 135 -10.40 -3.57 15.30
N THR A 136 -11.38 -4.27 14.75
CA THR A 136 -11.23 -5.10 13.56
C THR A 136 -11.55 -4.28 12.31
N PRO A 137 -11.19 -4.79 11.12
CA PRO A 137 -11.62 -4.12 9.88
C PRO A 137 -13.13 -3.91 9.79
N ALA A 138 -13.93 -4.88 10.25
CA ALA A 138 -15.39 -4.75 10.25
C ALA A 138 -15.86 -3.61 11.16
N ASP A 139 -15.23 -3.45 12.33
CA ASP A 139 -15.52 -2.36 13.25
C ASP A 139 -15.29 -1.00 12.58
N LEU A 140 -14.18 -0.86 11.86
CA LEU A 140 -13.84 0.38 11.19
C LEU A 140 -14.79 0.66 10.02
N ALA A 141 -15.17 -0.36 9.26
CA ALA A 141 -16.13 -0.21 8.17
C ALA A 141 -17.49 0.26 8.68
N ALA A 142 -17.99 -0.37 9.74
CA ALA A 142 -19.28 -0.01 10.35
C ALA A 142 -19.26 1.42 10.89
N ARG A 143 -18.17 1.79 11.56
CA ARG A 143 -18.00 3.13 12.12
C ARG A 143 -17.99 4.22 11.06
N ALA A 144 -17.42 3.90 9.89
CA ALA A 144 -17.36 4.82 8.75
C ALA A 144 -18.65 4.83 7.93
N GLY A 145 -19.62 3.97 8.25
CA GLY A 145 -20.89 3.89 7.53
C GLY A 145 -20.88 2.97 6.32
N HIS A 146 -19.84 2.14 6.17
CA HIS A 146 -19.73 1.19 5.06
C HIS A 146 -20.31 -0.16 5.44
N GLN A 147 -21.66 -0.24 5.52
CA GLN A 147 -22.35 -1.43 6.00
C GLN A 147 -22.18 -2.64 5.08
N ASP A 148 -22.12 -2.41 3.77
CA ASP A 148 -21.89 -3.50 2.80
C ASP A 148 -20.54 -4.20 3.07
N ILE A 149 -19.50 -3.42 3.33
CA ILE A 149 -18.17 -3.94 3.65
C ILE A 149 -18.19 -4.65 5.01
N ALA A 150 -18.83 -4.04 6.01
CA ALA A 150 -18.94 -4.65 7.33
C ALA A 150 -19.59 -6.03 7.25
N GLU A 151 -20.65 -6.16 6.44
CA GLU A 151 -21.34 -7.44 6.24
C GLU A 151 -20.44 -8.48 5.56
N VAL A 152 -19.70 -8.07 4.51
CA VAL A 152 -18.76 -8.97 3.83
C VAL A 152 -17.71 -9.49 4.81
N LEU A 153 -17.17 -8.61 5.63
CA LEU A 153 -16.14 -8.96 6.61
C LEU A 153 -16.69 -9.87 7.72
N GLN A 154 -17.90 -9.60 8.19
CA GLN A 154 -18.55 -10.42 9.22
C GLN A 154 -18.80 -11.84 8.72
N LYS A 155 -19.19 -12.00 7.46
CA LYS A 155 -19.41 -13.31 6.85
C LYS A 155 -18.10 -14.08 6.64
N ALA A 156 -17.00 -13.37 6.45
CA ALA A 156 -15.68 -13.96 6.25
C ALA A 156 -15.00 -14.35 7.57
N ALA A 157 -15.48 -13.84 8.67
CA ALA A 157 -14.90 -14.08 9.99
C ALA A 157 -15.11 -15.51 10.50
#